data_ac76d58ef0f5070c6b69b69e75b3003a
#
_entry.id   ac76d58ef0f5070c6b69b69e75b3003a
#
_cell.length_a   1.000
_cell.length_b   1.000
_cell.length_c   1.000
_cell.angle_alpha   90.00
_cell.angle_beta   90.00
_cell.angle_gamma   90.00
#
_symmetry.space_group_name_H-M   'P 1'
#
loop_
_entity.id
_entity.type
_entity.pdbx_description
1 polymer ?
#
loop_
_entity_poly.entity_id
_entity_poly.type
_entity_poly.pdbx_seq_one_letter_code
_entity_poly.pdbx_strand_id
1 'polypeptide(L)'
;MIYKKELTVKDITLISIFVVILFLQEQILSFIPNVSLTFLLLILFSKKLGFYKTFLIILCHTLLDVFLFNNGLYAYMLFMFIGLMFIPLLLNTLFEKVNLPIGLALLSIVFSLLYSWINIIPSVVIYNMNLFDYLLFDIVWELILVASNFVIVLLLYKPISKVFDKILYIKMPR
;
A
#
# COMPACT_ATOMS: atom_id res chain seq x y z
N MET A 1 0.13 24.55 2.20
CA MET A 1 0.29 24.82 3.66
C MET A 1 -0.10 23.56 4.41
N ILE A 2 0.86 22.76 4.89
CA ILE A 2 0.59 21.50 5.58
C ILE A 2 0.16 21.88 7.01
N TYR A 3 -1.13 21.93 7.24
CA TYR A 3 -1.68 22.11 8.59
C TYR A 3 -1.32 20.85 9.41
N LYS A 4 -0.39 20.99 10.32
CA LYS A 4 -0.01 19.98 11.32
C LYS A 4 -1.16 19.88 12.32
N LYS A 5 -2.23 19.18 11.96
CA LYS A 5 -3.31 18.87 12.88
C LYS A 5 -2.76 17.87 13.89
N GLU A 6 -2.74 18.23 15.16
CA GLU A 6 -2.31 17.32 16.23
C GLU A 6 -3.09 16.00 16.15
N LEU A 7 -2.39 14.88 16.28
CA LEU A 7 -3.02 13.57 16.28
C LEU A 7 -3.83 13.43 17.57
N THR A 8 -5.10 13.16 17.41
CA THR A 8 -5.96 12.83 18.54
C THR A 8 -5.79 11.36 18.94
N VAL A 9 -6.17 11.00 20.16
CA VAL A 9 -6.19 9.59 20.62
C VAL A 9 -7.02 8.72 19.66
N LYS A 10 -8.12 9.27 19.11
CA LYS A 10 -8.93 8.58 18.09
C LYS A 10 -8.16 8.31 16.81
N ASP A 11 -7.32 9.24 16.37
CA ASP A 11 -6.49 9.06 15.18
C ASP A 11 -5.45 7.94 15.39
N ILE A 12 -4.81 7.92 16.57
CA ILE A 12 -3.83 6.88 16.92
C ILE A 12 -4.51 5.50 16.94
N THR A 13 -5.68 5.39 17.56
CA THR A 13 -6.45 4.12 17.59
C THR A 13 -6.82 3.67 16.17
N LEU A 14 -7.27 4.59 15.30
CA LEU A 14 -7.59 4.26 13.92
C LEU A 14 -6.37 3.78 13.13
N ILE A 15 -5.25 4.50 13.25
CA ILE A 15 -3.98 4.13 12.60
C ILE A 15 -3.58 2.72 13.03
N SER A 16 -3.60 2.43 14.34
CA SER A 16 -3.24 1.11 14.87
C SER A 16 -4.13 -0.01 14.31
N ILE A 17 -5.45 0.20 14.27
CA ILE A 17 -6.39 -0.77 13.70
C ILE A 17 -6.08 -1.02 12.21
N PHE A 18 -5.80 0.04 11.43
CA PHE A 18 -5.53 -0.12 10.01
C PHE A 18 -4.17 -0.75 9.71
N VAL A 19 -3.17 -0.52 10.56
CA VAL A 19 -1.89 -1.24 10.50
C VAL A 19 -2.12 -2.74 10.71
N VAL A 20 -2.90 -3.11 11.71
CA VAL A 20 -3.23 -4.52 11.99
C VAL A 20 -4.01 -5.15 10.84
N ILE A 21 -4.98 -4.43 10.25
CA ILE A 21 -5.75 -4.93 9.09
C ILE A 21 -4.83 -5.15 7.88
N LEU A 22 -3.91 -4.21 7.59
CA LEU A 22 -2.93 -4.37 6.51
C LEU A 22 -2.06 -5.59 6.73
N PHE A 23 -1.54 -5.74 7.93
CA PHE A 23 -0.67 -6.85 8.28
C PHE A 23 -1.41 -8.20 8.21
N LEU A 24 -2.56 -8.32 8.85
CA LEU A 24 -3.32 -9.57 8.88
C LEU A 24 -3.77 -10.04 7.49
N GLN A 25 -4.22 -9.12 6.62
CA GLN A 25 -4.65 -9.52 5.28
C GLN A 25 -3.49 -10.08 4.43
N GLU A 26 -2.27 -9.57 4.59
CA GLU A 26 -1.09 -10.11 3.92
C GLU A 26 -0.76 -11.51 4.42
N GLN A 27 -0.84 -11.73 5.73
CA GLN A 27 -0.61 -13.07 6.30
C GLN A 27 -1.68 -14.08 5.84
N ILE A 28 -2.95 -13.68 5.83
CA ILE A 28 -4.05 -14.55 5.38
C ILE A 28 -3.92 -14.88 3.89
N LEU A 29 -3.46 -13.94 3.06
CA LEU A 29 -3.33 -14.12 1.61
C LEU A 29 -1.94 -14.63 1.18
N SER A 30 -1.01 -14.86 2.10
CA SER A 30 0.37 -15.25 1.81
C SER A 30 0.52 -16.55 1.01
N PHE A 31 -0.52 -17.41 1.00
CA PHE A 31 -0.56 -18.62 0.19
C PHE A 31 -0.75 -18.37 -1.32
N ILE A 32 -1.12 -17.13 -1.72
CA ILE A 32 -1.22 -16.73 -3.12
C ILE A 32 -0.16 -15.65 -3.37
N PRO A 33 0.96 -15.97 -4.02
CA PRO A 33 2.02 -15.00 -4.26
C PRO A 33 1.53 -13.79 -5.05
N ASN A 34 1.97 -12.60 -4.64
CA ASN A 34 1.68 -11.31 -5.29
C ASN A 34 0.18 -10.95 -5.39
N VAL A 35 -0.67 -11.57 -4.58
CA VAL A 35 -2.09 -11.21 -4.43
C VAL A 35 -2.32 -10.71 -3.02
N SER A 36 -2.66 -9.43 -2.85
CA SER A 36 -2.95 -8.82 -1.56
C SER A 36 -3.96 -7.68 -1.69
N LEU A 37 -4.54 -7.29 -0.57
CA LEU A 37 -5.41 -6.11 -0.53
C LEU A 37 -4.65 -4.82 -0.19
N THR A 38 -3.33 -4.89 -0.06
CA THR A 38 -2.47 -3.77 0.39
C THR A 38 -2.66 -2.53 -0.46
N PHE A 39 -2.58 -2.65 -1.79
CA PHE A 39 -2.76 -1.51 -2.69
C PHE A 39 -4.16 -0.91 -2.60
N LEU A 40 -5.20 -1.74 -2.55
CA LEU A 40 -6.58 -1.30 -2.37
C LEU A 40 -6.74 -0.51 -1.07
N LEU A 41 -6.24 -1.04 0.05
CA LEU A 41 -6.35 -0.43 1.37
C LEU A 41 -5.55 0.89 1.43
N LEU A 42 -4.34 0.93 0.89
CA LEU A 42 -3.53 2.15 0.85
C LEU A 42 -4.14 3.25 -0.03
N ILE A 43 -4.73 2.88 -1.17
CA ILE A 43 -5.51 3.82 -2.01
C ILE A 43 -6.70 4.37 -1.20
N LEU A 44 -7.43 3.51 -0.51
CA LEU A 44 -8.57 3.90 0.31
C LEU A 44 -8.13 4.82 1.47
N PHE A 45 -7.07 4.46 2.20
CA PHE A 45 -6.54 5.27 3.30
C PHE A 45 -6.05 6.63 2.81
N SER A 46 -5.36 6.66 1.67
CA SER A 46 -4.89 7.91 1.05
C SER A 46 -6.04 8.85 0.73
N LYS A 47 -7.14 8.33 0.17
CA LYS A 47 -8.32 9.11 -0.20
C LYS A 47 -9.18 9.54 1.00
N LYS A 48 -9.24 8.74 2.07
CA LYS A 48 -10.14 8.98 3.21
C LYS A 48 -9.45 9.63 4.42
N LEU A 49 -8.19 9.31 4.66
CA LEU A 49 -7.43 9.80 5.83
C LEU A 49 -6.41 10.86 5.46
N GLY A 50 -6.06 10.98 4.18
CA GLY A 50 -5.05 11.89 3.66
C GLY A 50 -3.62 11.38 3.84
N PHE A 51 -2.65 12.17 3.35
CA PHE A 51 -1.25 11.79 3.27
C PHE A 51 -0.64 11.40 4.62
N TYR A 52 -0.75 12.26 5.63
CA TYR A 52 -0.02 12.10 6.90
C TYR A 52 -0.40 10.82 7.68
N LYS A 53 -1.71 10.53 7.78
CA LYS A 53 -2.16 9.33 8.48
C LYS A 53 -1.79 8.06 7.71
N THR A 54 -1.90 8.09 6.38
CA THR A 54 -1.47 6.97 5.52
C THR A 54 0.04 6.74 5.59
N PHE A 55 0.84 7.81 5.65
CA PHE A 55 2.28 7.72 5.91
C PHE A 55 2.59 6.95 7.20
N LEU A 56 1.92 7.29 8.30
CA LEU A 56 2.13 6.60 9.58
C LEU A 56 1.70 5.13 9.53
N ILE A 57 0.60 4.84 8.81
CA ILE A 57 0.15 3.46 8.62
C ILE A 57 1.20 2.65 7.85
N ILE A 58 1.73 3.18 6.74
CA ILE A 58 2.77 2.52 5.94
C ILE A 58 4.04 2.30 6.78
N LEU A 59 4.47 3.33 7.52
CA LEU A 59 5.67 3.24 8.35
C LEU A 59 5.54 2.11 9.38
N CYS A 60 4.44 2.10 10.15
CA CYS A 60 4.22 1.08 11.16
C CYS A 60 4.05 -0.32 10.54
N HIS A 61 3.34 -0.42 9.41
CA HIS A 61 3.15 -1.67 8.70
C HIS A 61 4.48 -2.26 8.21
N THR A 62 5.31 -1.45 7.53
CA THR A 62 6.62 -1.90 7.03
C THR A 62 7.54 -2.34 8.18
N LEU A 63 7.51 -1.64 9.31
CA LEU A 63 8.26 -2.06 10.50
C LEU A 63 7.77 -3.42 11.01
N LEU A 64 6.45 -3.62 11.15
CA LEU A 64 5.90 -4.89 11.62
C LEU A 64 6.25 -6.05 10.68
N ASP A 65 6.12 -5.84 9.37
CA ASP A 65 6.41 -6.86 8.38
C ASP A 65 7.87 -7.32 8.44
N VAL A 66 8.80 -6.37 8.47
CA VAL A 66 10.25 -6.69 8.54
C VAL A 66 10.63 -7.33 9.86
N PHE A 67 10.12 -6.84 11.00
CA PHE A 67 10.50 -7.38 12.31
C PHE A 67 9.90 -8.75 12.60
N LEU A 68 8.69 -9.04 12.08
CA LEU A 68 8.00 -10.28 12.42
C LEU A 68 8.19 -11.39 11.37
N PHE A 69 8.36 -11.06 10.09
CA PHE A 69 8.32 -12.07 9.03
C PHE A 69 9.49 -12.06 8.05
N ASN A 70 10.28 -11.00 7.99
CA ASN A 70 11.24 -10.85 6.90
C ASN A 70 12.63 -11.50 7.17
N ASN A 71 12.74 -12.44 8.09
CA ASN A 71 13.92 -13.31 8.31
C ASN A 71 15.29 -12.66 8.03
N GLY A 72 15.45 -11.35 8.35
CA GLY A 72 16.71 -10.63 8.16
C GLY A 72 16.89 -9.91 6.81
N LEU A 73 15.87 -9.86 5.94
CA LEU A 73 15.91 -9.10 4.69
C LEU A 73 15.71 -7.58 4.91
N TYR A 74 16.40 -7.03 5.89
CA TYR A 74 16.30 -5.60 6.26
C TYR A 74 16.64 -4.64 5.12
N ALA A 75 17.42 -5.10 4.14
CA ALA A 75 17.76 -4.32 2.96
C ALA A 75 16.52 -3.92 2.13
N TYR A 76 15.51 -4.79 2.05
CA TYR A 76 14.27 -4.48 1.34
C TYR A 76 13.36 -3.50 2.07
N MET A 77 13.48 -3.35 3.38
CA MET A 77 12.60 -2.52 4.21
C MET A 77 12.47 -1.09 3.67
N LEU A 78 13.61 -0.45 3.38
CA LEU A 78 13.63 0.92 2.88
C LEU A 78 12.94 1.02 1.51
N PHE A 79 13.21 0.07 0.63
CA PHE A 79 12.68 0.06 -0.73
C PHE A 79 11.18 -0.27 -0.75
N MET A 80 10.73 -1.21 0.08
CA MET A 80 9.30 -1.48 0.30
C MET A 80 8.58 -0.23 0.80
N PHE A 81 9.12 0.43 1.82
CA PHE A 81 8.56 1.67 2.37
C PHE A 81 8.45 2.76 1.28
N ILE A 82 9.54 3.02 0.52
CA ILE A 82 9.54 4.00 -0.55
C ILE A 82 8.53 3.64 -1.63
N GLY A 83 8.49 2.37 -2.04
CA GLY A 83 7.55 1.88 -3.06
C GLY A 83 6.07 2.10 -2.66
N LEU A 84 5.71 1.78 -1.43
CA LEU A 84 4.35 1.99 -0.92
C LEU A 84 4.03 3.48 -0.74
N MET A 85 5.03 4.33 -0.44
CA MET A 85 4.85 5.76 -0.25
C MET A 85 4.46 6.51 -1.54
N PHE A 86 4.73 5.96 -2.72
CA PHE A 86 4.24 6.57 -3.98
C PHE A 86 2.72 6.63 -4.03
N ILE A 87 2.01 5.70 -3.39
CA ILE A 87 0.54 5.68 -3.37
C ILE A 87 -0.03 6.95 -2.73
N PRO A 88 0.21 7.24 -1.43
CA PRO A 88 -0.32 8.44 -0.81
C PRO A 88 0.28 9.72 -1.38
N LEU A 89 1.54 9.71 -1.82
CA LEU A 89 2.18 10.87 -2.43
C LEU A 89 1.45 11.29 -3.70
N LEU A 90 1.30 10.40 -4.65
CA LEU A 90 0.69 10.69 -5.95
C LEU A 90 -0.82 10.93 -5.85
N LEU A 91 -1.52 10.20 -4.97
CA LEU A 91 -2.96 10.37 -4.77
C LEU A 91 -3.36 11.65 -4.03
N ASN A 92 -2.46 12.23 -3.24
CA ASN A 92 -2.73 13.49 -2.54
C ASN A 92 -2.08 14.71 -3.22
N THR A 93 -1.42 14.51 -4.38
CA THR A 93 -0.83 15.58 -5.18
C THR A 93 -1.38 15.56 -6.61
N LEU A 94 -0.79 14.76 -7.50
CA LEU A 94 -1.12 14.74 -8.93
C LEU A 94 -2.51 14.18 -9.23
N PHE A 95 -2.95 13.16 -8.49
CA PHE A 95 -4.19 12.42 -8.75
C PHE A 95 -5.27 12.66 -7.68
N GLU A 96 -5.23 13.82 -7.00
CA GLU A 96 -6.20 14.16 -5.95
C GLU A 96 -7.65 14.11 -6.46
N LYS A 97 -7.90 14.54 -7.70
CA LYS A 97 -9.22 14.60 -8.31
C LYS A 97 -9.74 13.25 -8.81
N VAL A 98 -8.90 12.22 -8.91
CA VAL A 98 -9.30 10.89 -9.38
C VAL A 98 -10.02 10.15 -8.25
N ASN A 99 -11.35 9.98 -8.38
CA ASN A 99 -12.18 9.30 -7.38
C ASN A 99 -13.02 8.15 -7.97
N LEU A 100 -13.04 8.03 -9.31
CA LEU A 100 -13.75 6.93 -9.97
C LEU A 100 -13.01 5.60 -9.77
N PRO A 101 -13.71 4.50 -9.43
CA PRO A 101 -13.08 3.20 -9.21
C PRO A 101 -12.20 2.75 -10.38
N ILE A 102 -12.65 2.97 -11.63
CA ILE A 102 -11.86 2.63 -12.82
C ILE A 102 -10.55 3.45 -12.90
N GLY A 103 -10.59 4.74 -12.59
CA GLY A 103 -9.41 5.59 -12.55
C GLY A 103 -8.41 5.14 -11.47
N LEU A 104 -8.90 4.76 -10.29
CA LEU A 104 -8.06 4.24 -9.21
C LEU A 104 -7.50 2.85 -9.53
N ALA A 105 -8.27 2.01 -10.25
CA ALA A 105 -7.81 0.72 -10.73
C ALA A 105 -6.70 0.87 -11.79
N LEU A 106 -6.80 1.83 -12.71
CA LEU A 106 -5.73 2.14 -13.66
C LEU A 106 -4.48 2.68 -12.94
N LEU A 107 -4.66 3.52 -11.91
CA LEU A 107 -3.54 4.00 -11.10
C LEU A 107 -2.89 2.87 -10.29
N SER A 108 -3.64 1.84 -9.87
CA SER A 108 -3.05 0.70 -9.17
C SER A 108 -2.07 -0.07 -10.03
N ILE A 109 -2.24 -0.10 -11.37
CA ILE A 109 -1.24 -0.64 -12.31
C ILE A 109 0.07 0.14 -12.17
N VAL A 110 0.00 1.47 -12.23
CA VAL A 110 1.18 2.33 -12.12
C VAL A 110 1.87 2.16 -10.76
N PHE A 111 1.10 2.09 -9.69
CA PHE A 111 1.65 1.88 -8.34
C PHE A 111 2.31 0.52 -8.19
N SER A 112 1.73 -0.54 -8.77
CA SER A 112 2.30 -1.89 -8.74
C SER A 112 3.64 -1.93 -9.49
N LEU A 113 3.72 -1.31 -10.67
CA LEU A 113 4.96 -1.22 -11.45
C LEU A 113 6.04 -0.41 -10.70
N LEU A 114 5.69 0.75 -10.14
CA LEU A 114 6.63 1.55 -9.36
C LEU A 114 7.14 0.78 -8.13
N TYR A 115 6.26 0.06 -7.45
CA TYR A 115 6.64 -0.77 -6.31
C TYR A 115 7.60 -1.90 -6.72
N SER A 116 7.27 -2.65 -7.77
CA SER A 116 8.11 -3.74 -8.29
C SER A 116 9.48 -3.21 -8.69
N TRP A 117 9.55 -2.15 -9.49
CA TRP A 117 10.81 -1.60 -10.01
C TRP A 117 11.73 -1.04 -8.91
N ILE A 118 11.19 -0.45 -7.86
CA ILE A 118 11.99 -0.02 -6.72
C ILE A 118 12.62 -1.22 -6.01
N ASN A 119 11.91 -2.34 -5.92
CA ASN A 119 12.41 -3.56 -5.28
C ASN A 119 13.44 -4.33 -6.15
N ILE A 120 13.65 -3.96 -7.41
CA ILE A 120 14.78 -4.43 -8.22
C ILE A 120 16.13 -3.95 -7.62
N ILE A 121 16.16 -2.73 -7.08
CA ILE A 121 17.40 -2.10 -6.60
C ILE A 121 18.12 -2.97 -5.55
N PRO A 122 17.48 -3.39 -4.44
CA PRO A 122 18.17 -4.25 -3.47
C PRO A 122 18.58 -5.59 -4.06
N SER A 123 17.80 -6.18 -4.97
CA SER A 123 18.16 -7.44 -5.62
C SER A 123 19.43 -7.34 -6.42
N VAL A 124 19.57 -6.32 -7.24
CA VAL A 124 20.73 -6.14 -8.13
C VAL A 124 21.92 -5.55 -7.38
N VAL A 125 21.73 -4.52 -6.54
CA VAL A 125 22.84 -3.77 -5.93
C VAL A 125 23.35 -4.46 -4.66
N ILE A 126 22.47 -5.00 -3.84
CA ILE A 126 22.85 -5.56 -2.54
C ILE A 126 23.13 -7.06 -2.65
N TYR A 127 22.28 -7.79 -3.37
CA TYR A 127 22.43 -9.24 -3.54
C TYR A 127 23.20 -9.64 -4.79
N ASN A 128 23.74 -8.67 -5.58
CA ASN A 128 24.54 -8.89 -6.78
C ASN A 128 23.87 -9.81 -7.82
N MET A 129 22.54 -9.77 -7.93
CA MET A 129 21.82 -10.53 -8.95
C MET A 129 22.01 -9.87 -10.33
N ASN A 130 22.13 -10.67 -11.39
CA ASN A 130 22.15 -10.13 -12.74
C ASN A 130 20.79 -9.50 -13.04
N LEU A 131 20.79 -8.25 -13.53
CA LEU A 131 19.55 -7.52 -13.83
C LEU A 131 18.66 -8.25 -14.85
N PHE A 132 19.26 -8.79 -15.90
CA PHE A 132 18.51 -9.48 -16.96
C PHE A 132 17.86 -10.78 -16.45
N ASP A 133 18.59 -11.56 -15.69
CA ASP A 133 18.09 -12.81 -15.10
C ASP A 133 16.98 -12.51 -14.08
N TYR A 134 17.14 -11.45 -13.28
CA TYR A 134 16.12 -11.00 -12.35
C TYR A 134 14.83 -10.61 -13.09
N LEU A 135 14.92 -9.77 -14.12
CA LEU A 135 13.76 -9.33 -14.89
C LEU A 135 13.03 -10.49 -15.58
N LEU A 136 13.76 -11.46 -16.16
CA LEU A 136 13.15 -12.65 -16.75
C LEU A 136 12.39 -13.50 -15.73
N PHE A 137 12.92 -13.62 -14.53
CA PHE A 137 12.28 -14.38 -13.46
C PHE A 137 11.09 -13.64 -12.86
N ASP A 138 11.18 -12.31 -12.72
CA ASP A 138 10.19 -11.48 -12.03
C ASP A 138 8.97 -11.13 -12.91
N ILE A 139 9.11 -11.15 -14.26
CA ILE A 139 8.05 -10.69 -15.17
C ILE A 139 6.69 -11.38 -14.93
N VAL A 140 6.68 -12.67 -14.63
CA VAL A 140 5.44 -13.41 -14.36
C VAL A 140 4.80 -12.93 -13.05
N TRP A 141 5.63 -12.72 -12.02
CA TRP A 141 5.18 -12.25 -10.71
C TRP A 141 4.70 -10.80 -10.75
N GLU A 142 5.36 -9.96 -11.55
CA GLU A 142 4.95 -8.59 -11.80
C GLU A 142 3.60 -8.52 -12.52
N LEU A 143 3.39 -9.35 -13.54
CA LEU A 143 2.09 -9.44 -14.23
C LEU A 143 0.96 -9.89 -13.29
N ILE A 144 1.21 -10.84 -12.40
CA ILE A 144 0.23 -11.28 -11.40
C ILE A 144 -0.08 -10.11 -10.43
N LEU A 145 0.95 -9.41 -9.95
CA LEU A 145 0.80 -8.27 -9.06
C LEU A 145 -0.05 -7.16 -9.70
N VAL A 146 0.26 -6.78 -10.92
CA VAL A 146 -0.44 -5.73 -11.66
C VAL A 146 -1.89 -6.12 -11.94
N ALA A 147 -2.11 -7.34 -12.48
CA ALA A 147 -3.45 -7.81 -12.83
C ALA A 147 -4.34 -7.98 -11.58
N SER A 148 -3.80 -8.58 -10.52
CA SER A 148 -4.54 -8.75 -9.26
C SER A 148 -4.94 -7.42 -8.65
N ASN A 149 -4.01 -6.46 -8.53
CA ASN A 149 -4.31 -5.15 -7.97
C ASN A 149 -5.34 -4.38 -8.81
N PHE A 150 -5.24 -4.42 -10.14
CA PHE A 150 -6.25 -3.81 -11.01
C PHE A 150 -7.65 -4.37 -10.75
N VAL A 151 -7.80 -5.70 -10.76
CA VAL A 151 -9.10 -6.38 -10.55
C VAL A 151 -9.63 -6.10 -9.13
N ILE A 152 -8.77 -6.24 -8.12
CA ILE A 152 -9.13 -6.01 -6.72
C ILE A 152 -9.63 -4.58 -6.51
N VAL A 153 -8.90 -3.58 -7.00
CA VAL A 153 -9.31 -2.17 -6.85
C VAL A 153 -10.59 -1.89 -7.62
N LEU A 154 -10.70 -2.39 -8.85
CA LEU A 154 -11.88 -2.19 -9.70
C LEU A 154 -13.17 -2.72 -9.03
N LEU A 155 -13.11 -3.92 -8.47
CA LEU A 155 -14.28 -4.60 -7.91
C LEU A 155 -14.56 -4.18 -6.45
N LEU A 156 -13.52 -4.06 -5.62
CA LEU A 156 -13.67 -3.94 -4.17
C LEU A 156 -13.58 -2.51 -3.66
N TYR A 157 -13.03 -1.55 -4.41
CA TYR A 157 -12.92 -0.17 -3.91
C TYR A 157 -14.27 0.43 -3.49
N LYS A 158 -15.29 0.32 -4.33
CA LYS A 158 -16.61 0.92 -4.06
C LYS A 158 -17.32 0.30 -2.83
N PRO A 159 -17.44 -1.04 -2.71
CA PRO A 159 -18.07 -1.64 -1.54
C PRO A 159 -17.28 -1.39 -0.25
N ILE A 160 -15.96 -1.52 -0.26
CA ILE A 160 -15.13 -1.29 0.93
C ILE A 160 -15.13 0.18 1.33
N SER A 161 -15.08 1.12 0.39
CA SER A 161 -15.20 2.55 0.67
C SER A 161 -16.49 2.90 1.40
N LYS A 162 -17.63 2.28 1.02
CA LYS A 162 -18.92 2.48 1.72
C LYS A 162 -18.88 1.98 3.17
N VAL A 163 -18.26 0.83 3.41
CA VAL A 163 -18.07 0.30 4.78
C VAL A 163 -17.18 1.23 5.59
N PHE A 164 -16.10 1.69 4.98
CA PHE A 164 -15.15 2.61 5.60
C PHE A 164 -15.79 3.94 6.00
N ASP A 165 -16.62 4.51 5.13
CA ASP A 165 -17.38 5.73 5.42
C ASP A 165 -18.31 5.56 6.61
N LYS A 166 -18.98 4.42 6.74
CA LYS A 166 -19.81 4.11 7.92
C LYS A 166 -18.99 4.07 9.21
N ILE A 167 -17.83 3.42 9.17
CA ILE A 167 -16.93 3.32 10.33
C ILE A 167 -16.42 4.71 10.75
N LEU A 168 -16.01 5.55 9.80
CA LEU A 168 -15.57 6.91 10.08
C LEU A 168 -16.71 7.79 10.59
N TYR A 169 -17.91 7.67 10.02
CA TYR A 169 -19.09 8.46 10.44
C TYR A 169 -19.54 8.13 11.87
N ILE A 170 -19.55 6.84 12.23
CA ILE A 170 -19.90 6.41 13.60
C ILE A 170 -18.89 6.95 14.62
N LYS A 171 -17.62 7.10 14.24
CA LYS A 171 -16.55 7.55 15.14
C LYS A 171 -16.35 9.07 15.19
N MET A 172 -17.06 9.85 14.38
CA MET A 172 -17.05 11.30 14.39
C MET A 172 -18.46 11.86 14.66
N PRO A 173 -19.02 11.73 15.87
CA PRO A 173 -20.17 12.58 16.24
C PRO A 173 -19.65 14.02 16.29
N ARG A 174 -20.41 14.93 15.68
CA ARG A 174 -20.16 16.37 15.61
C ARG A 174 -20.05 16.97 16.99
#